data_5470a51bf5e83dd7f9d2c0fa6d61adf3
#
_entry.id   5470a51bf5e83dd7f9d2c0fa6d61adf3
#
_cell.length_a   1.000
_cell.length_b   1.000
_cell.length_c   1.000
_cell.angle_alpha   90.00
_cell.angle_beta   90.00
_cell.angle_gamma   90.00
#
_symmetry.space_group_name_H-M   'P 1'
#
loop_
_entity.id
_entity.type
_entity.pdbx_description
1 polymer ?
#
loop_
_entity_poly.entity_id
_entity_poly.type
_entity_poly.pdbx_seq_one_letter_code
_entity_poly.pdbx_strand_id
1 'polypeptide(L)'
;ESQARTYREDIEKQIGIKIPIFLTNGHTWHYIDDLDRRRQVLLPFTQKDIHRIVSLMKKKKDPANVKINSNIVDRRRGIEAVKLTLEHFSNGNREALINMATGTGKTRVAMAIIDGLIKSDYVQKVLFVVDRISLGNQAKEKGFKKFFPDSPICELNEEGYSDTARFYVSTVQTLMSPQKPRGKFYEKFGT
;
A
#
# COMPACT_ATOMS: atom_id res chain seq x y z
N GLU A 1 0.46 -24.80 11.40
CA GLU A 1 -0.17 -23.49 11.20
C GLU A 1 -1.23 -23.21 12.28
N SER A 2 -2.15 -24.15 12.57
CA SER A 2 -3.17 -23.98 13.63
C SER A 2 -2.55 -23.67 14.99
N GLN A 3 -1.55 -24.42 15.41
CA GLN A 3 -0.86 -24.21 16.68
C GLN A 3 -0.21 -22.82 16.78
N ALA A 4 0.41 -22.33 15.69
CA ALA A 4 1.01 -21.00 15.67
C ALA A 4 -0.03 -19.88 15.78
N ARG A 5 -1.25 -20.09 15.24
CA ARG A 5 -2.37 -19.15 15.41
C ARG A 5 -2.86 -19.13 16.85
N THR A 6 -2.98 -20.30 17.50
CA THR A 6 -3.34 -20.36 18.92
C THR A 6 -2.34 -19.64 19.80
N TYR A 7 -1.04 -19.85 19.59
CA TYR A 7 0.01 -19.11 20.33
C TYR A 7 -0.08 -17.60 20.11
N ARG A 8 -0.37 -17.17 18.89
CA ARG A 8 -0.56 -15.74 18.61
C ARG A 8 -1.76 -15.16 19.37
N GLU A 9 -2.89 -15.87 19.41
CA GLU A 9 -4.08 -15.45 20.15
C GLU A 9 -3.81 -15.28 21.63
N ASP A 10 -3.02 -16.17 22.22
CA ASP A 10 -2.63 -16.09 23.64
C ASP A 10 -1.71 -14.89 23.90
N ILE A 11 -0.77 -14.62 22.99
CA ILE A 11 0.10 -13.45 23.08
C ILE A 11 -0.72 -12.16 22.86
N GLU A 12 -1.65 -12.15 21.90
CA GLU A 12 -2.53 -11.02 21.61
C GLU A 12 -3.35 -10.63 22.86
N LYS A 13 -3.88 -11.60 23.60
CA LYS A 13 -4.57 -11.38 24.89
C LYS A 13 -3.69 -10.68 25.91
N GLN A 14 -2.38 -10.97 25.92
CA GLN A 14 -1.44 -10.40 26.90
C GLN A 14 -0.98 -8.99 26.53
N ILE A 15 -0.70 -8.74 25.24
CA ILE A 15 -0.06 -7.49 24.79
C ILE A 15 -1.01 -6.56 23.99
N GLY A 16 -2.22 -7.00 23.69
CA GLY A 16 -3.23 -6.23 22.96
C GLY A 16 -2.93 -5.98 21.49
N ILE A 17 -1.99 -6.75 20.89
CA ILE A 17 -1.56 -6.56 19.50
C ILE A 17 -1.44 -7.92 18.83
N LYS A 18 -2.03 -8.04 17.64
CA LYS A 18 -1.91 -9.21 16.79
C LYS A 18 -0.54 -9.24 16.11
N ILE A 19 0.37 -10.07 16.60
CA ILE A 19 1.73 -10.17 16.06
C ILE A 19 1.77 -10.99 14.77
N PRO A 20 2.75 -10.74 13.88
CA PRO A 20 2.94 -11.59 12.69
C PRO A 20 3.47 -12.98 13.05
N ILE A 21 3.15 -13.96 12.20
CA ILE A 21 3.67 -15.33 12.32
C ILE A 21 4.61 -15.62 11.16
N PHE A 22 5.73 -16.28 11.47
CA PHE A 22 6.60 -16.90 10.49
C PHE A 22 6.52 -18.42 10.60
N LEU A 23 6.30 -19.06 9.47
CA LEU A 23 6.30 -20.53 9.36
C LEU A 23 7.41 -20.95 8.41
N THR A 24 8.14 -22.01 8.75
CA THR A 24 9.16 -22.57 7.87
C THR A 24 9.20 -24.09 7.97
N ASN A 25 9.58 -24.71 6.88
CA ASN A 25 9.95 -26.14 6.78
C ASN A 25 11.46 -26.34 6.55
N GLY A 26 12.26 -25.27 6.72
CA GLY A 26 13.70 -25.27 6.44
C GLY A 26 14.05 -24.84 5.01
N HIS A 27 13.14 -24.94 4.06
CA HIS A 27 13.36 -24.58 2.65
C HIS A 27 12.56 -23.37 2.20
N THR A 28 11.38 -23.20 2.76
CA THR A 28 10.48 -22.09 2.44
C THR A 28 10.07 -21.36 3.69
N TRP A 29 9.89 -20.04 3.56
CA TRP A 29 9.36 -19.20 4.61
C TRP A 29 7.99 -18.66 4.24
N HIS A 30 7.06 -18.66 5.18
CA HIS A 30 5.76 -18.06 5.02
C HIS A 30 5.52 -17.06 6.13
N TYR A 31 4.99 -15.94 5.75
CA TYR A 31 4.59 -14.87 6.65
C TYR A 31 3.07 -14.80 6.71
N ILE A 32 2.51 -14.72 7.90
CA ILE A 32 1.08 -14.50 8.14
C ILE A 32 0.94 -13.16 8.84
N ASP A 33 0.23 -12.24 8.22
CA ASP A 33 0.04 -10.89 8.72
C ASP A 33 -1.04 -10.76 9.81
N ASP A 34 -1.31 -9.53 10.25
CA ASP A 34 -2.34 -9.17 11.22
C ASP A 34 -3.77 -9.52 10.77
N LEU A 35 -3.98 -9.66 9.47
CA LEU A 35 -5.27 -10.02 8.86
C LEU A 35 -5.36 -11.51 8.48
N ASP A 36 -4.51 -12.35 9.06
CA ASP A 36 -4.46 -13.81 8.83
C ASP A 36 -4.13 -14.25 7.41
N ARG A 37 -3.51 -13.37 6.61
CA ARG A 37 -3.15 -13.67 5.22
C ARG A 37 -1.75 -14.24 5.15
N ARG A 38 -1.64 -15.39 4.50
CA ARG A 38 -0.39 -16.10 4.30
C ARG A 38 0.23 -15.73 2.95
N ARG A 39 1.53 -15.43 2.96
CA ARG A 39 2.34 -15.27 1.75
C ARG A 39 3.71 -15.91 1.92
N GLN A 40 4.31 -16.37 0.84
CA GLN A 40 5.68 -16.83 0.85
C GLN A 40 6.62 -15.62 0.85
N VAL A 41 7.68 -15.70 1.65
CA VAL A 41 8.76 -14.71 1.70
C VAL A 41 10.10 -15.40 1.49
N LEU A 42 11.08 -14.67 1.00
CA LEU A 42 12.40 -15.23 0.72
C LEU A 42 13.17 -15.57 2.01
N LEU A 43 13.10 -14.67 2.99
CA LEU A 43 13.81 -14.78 4.26
C LEU A 43 12.94 -14.26 5.41
N PRO A 44 13.21 -14.65 6.66
CA PRO A 44 12.57 -14.04 7.81
C PRO A 44 12.96 -12.55 7.90
N PHE A 45 12.06 -11.75 8.40
CA PHE A 45 12.29 -10.32 8.60
C PHE A 45 13.34 -10.09 9.69
N THR A 46 14.12 -9.03 9.55
CA THR A 46 15.05 -8.61 10.58
C THR A 46 14.31 -8.09 11.82
N GLN A 47 14.97 -8.04 12.97
CA GLN A 47 14.39 -7.44 14.18
C GLN A 47 13.90 -6.01 13.93
N LYS A 48 14.64 -5.23 13.12
CA LYS A 48 14.27 -3.87 12.73
C LYS A 48 12.97 -3.86 11.92
N ASP A 49 12.80 -4.80 10.99
CA ASP A 49 11.58 -4.92 10.19
C ASP A 49 10.39 -5.32 11.06
N ILE A 50 10.58 -6.25 11.99
CA ILE A 50 9.55 -6.68 12.94
C ILE A 50 9.11 -5.50 13.82
N HIS A 51 10.06 -4.75 14.39
CA HIS A 51 9.75 -3.57 15.19
C HIS A 51 8.97 -2.52 14.38
N ARG A 52 9.35 -2.31 13.12
CA ARG A 52 8.64 -1.42 12.20
C ARG A 52 7.21 -1.91 11.95
N ILE A 53 7.03 -3.18 11.63
CA ILE A 53 5.71 -3.78 11.36
C ILE A 53 4.80 -3.64 12.59
N VAL A 54 5.28 -4.02 13.77
CA VAL A 54 4.51 -3.91 15.02
C VAL A 54 4.16 -2.45 15.33
N SER A 55 5.09 -1.51 15.14
CA SER A 55 4.83 -0.07 15.32
C SER A 55 3.76 0.45 14.35
N LEU A 56 3.74 -0.06 13.12
CA LEU A 56 2.73 0.28 12.12
C LEU A 56 1.36 -0.28 12.50
N MET A 57 1.32 -1.53 12.95
CA MET A 57 0.08 -2.17 13.41
C MET A 57 -0.56 -1.40 14.55
N LYS A 58 0.24 -0.90 15.52
CA LYS A 58 -0.24 -0.07 16.63
C LYS A 58 -0.86 1.26 16.21
N LYS A 59 -0.38 1.84 15.11
CA LYS A 59 -0.83 3.15 14.62
C LYS A 59 -2.01 3.05 13.65
N LYS A 60 -2.24 1.88 13.05
CA LYS A 60 -3.33 1.68 12.10
C LYS A 60 -4.67 2.06 12.72
N LYS A 61 -5.38 2.92 12.01
CA LYS A 61 -6.79 3.23 12.25
C LYS A 61 -7.62 2.56 11.17
N ASP A 62 -8.88 2.36 11.45
CA ASP A 62 -9.81 1.83 10.47
C ASP A 62 -9.98 2.82 9.31
N PRO A 63 -9.63 2.45 8.07
CA PRO A 63 -9.76 3.33 6.91
C PRO A 63 -11.22 3.68 6.59
N ALA A 64 -12.20 2.87 6.97
CA ALA A 64 -13.62 3.17 6.80
C ALA A 64 -14.07 4.40 7.60
N ASN A 65 -13.40 4.70 8.72
CA ASN A 65 -13.73 5.83 9.59
C ASN A 65 -13.01 7.13 9.21
N VAL A 66 -12.21 7.13 8.14
CA VAL A 66 -11.50 8.33 7.70
C VAL A 66 -12.43 9.27 6.94
N LYS A 67 -12.46 10.54 7.34
CA LYS A 67 -13.20 11.57 6.61
C LYS A 67 -12.61 11.77 5.21
N ILE A 68 -13.43 11.55 4.19
CA ILE A 68 -13.04 11.74 2.79
C ILE A 68 -12.80 13.23 2.53
N ASN A 69 -11.68 13.54 1.88
CA ASN A 69 -11.28 14.90 1.57
C ASN A 69 -12.06 15.42 0.34
N SER A 70 -13.02 16.32 0.57
CA SER A 70 -13.85 16.92 -0.47
C SER A 70 -13.06 17.80 -1.46
N ASN A 71 -11.88 18.30 -1.09
CA ASN A 71 -11.00 19.04 -2.00
C ASN A 71 -10.38 18.11 -3.06
N ILE A 72 -10.24 16.82 -2.75
CA ILE A 72 -9.71 15.82 -3.68
C ILE A 72 -10.85 15.27 -4.56
N VAL A 73 -11.95 14.84 -3.95
CA VAL A 73 -13.11 14.28 -4.65
C VAL A 73 -14.39 14.92 -4.16
N ASP A 74 -15.15 15.54 -5.07
CA ASP A 74 -16.37 16.32 -4.80
C ASP A 74 -17.63 15.70 -5.44
N ARG A 75 -17.47 14.86 -6.47
CA ARG A 75 -18.59 14.23 -7.16
C ARG A 75 -19.15 13.06 -6.36
N ARG A 76 -20.48 12.98 -6.21
CA ARG A 76 -21.17 11.95 -5.43
C ARG A 76 -20.68 10.52 -5.73
N ARG A 77 -20.63 10.14 -7.02
CA ARG A 77 -20.15 8.80 -7.44
C ARG A 77 -18.68 8.55 -7.08
N GLY A 78 -17.85 9.58 -7.15
CA GLY A 78 -16.45 9.49 -6.74
C GLY A 78 -16.31 9.29 -5.23
N ILE A 79 -17.07 10.02 -4.42
CA ILE A 79 -17.11 9.88 -2.97
C ILE A 79 -17.57 8.47 -2.58
N GLU A 80 -18.63 7.97 -3.22
CA GLU A 80 -19.14 6.63 -3.01
C GLU A 80 -18.10 5.55 -3.35
N ALA A 81 -17.41 5.68 -4.50
CA ALA A 81 -16.35 4.75 -4.87
C ALA A 81 -15.19 4.74 -3.84
N VAL A 82 -14.78 5.91 -3.33
CA VAL A 82 -13.76 6.02 -2.28
C VAL A 82 -14.24 5.33 -1.00
N LYS A 83 -15.47 5.63 -0.56
CA LYS A 83 -16.06 5.06 0.65
C LYS A 83 -16.08 3.53 0.59
N LEU A 84 -16.68 2.97 -0.46
CA LEU A 84 -16.76 1.52 -0.66
C LEU A 84 -15.38 0.87 -0.72
N THR A 85 -14.39 1.53 -1.33
CA THR A 85 -13.02 1.00 -1.41
C THR A 85 -12.35 0.99 -0.04
N LEU A 86 -12.49 2.05 0.76
CA LEU A 86 -11.92 2.12 2.11
C LEU A 86 -12.59 1.11 3.05
N GLU A 87 -13.91 0.95 2.98
CA GLU A 87 -14.66 -0.09 3.69
C GLU A 87 -14.20 -1.50 3.28
N HIS A 88 -13.97 -1.72 1.98
CA HIS A 88 -13.48 -2.99 1.48
C HIS A 88 -12.10 -3.35 2.04
N PHE A 89 -11.18 -2.39 2.12
CA PHE A 89 -9.88 -2.58 2.75
C PHE A 89 -9.98 -2.75 4.27
N SER A 90 -10.88 -2.04 4.94
CA SER A 90 -11.18 -2.21 6.36
C SER A 90 -11.58 -3.64 6.68
N ASN A 91 -12.37 -4.27 5.82
CA ASN A 91 -12.79 -5.68 5.94
C ASN A 91 -11.67 -6.68 5.61
N GLY A 92 -10.42 -6.23 5.49
CA GLY A 92 -9.25 -7.08 5.30
C GLY A 92 -8.94 -7.47 3.86
N ASN A 93 -9.70 -6.99 2.87
CA ASN A 93 -9.37 -7.21 1.47
C ASN A 93 -8.14 -6.41 1.05
N ARG A 94 -7.39 -6.91 0.07
CA ARG A 94 -6.16 -6.24 -0.43
C ARG A 94 -6.28 -5.73 -1.85
N GLU A 95 -7.28 -6.14 -2.57
CA GLU A 95 -7.49 -5.82 -3.97
C GLU A 95 -8.85 -5.19 -4.15
N ALA A 96 -8.93 -4.18 -5.00
CA ALA A 96 -10.18 -3.55 -5.37
C ALA A 96 -10.13 -3.18 -6.86
N LEU A 97 -11.20 -3.48 -7.59
CA LEU A 97 -11.37 -3.07 -8.97
C LEU A 97 -12.39 -1.93 -9.05
N ILE A 98 -11.95 -0.78 -9.56
CA ILE A 98 -12.80 0.39 -9.74
C ILE A 98 -12.97 0.67 -11.23
N ASN A 99 -14.15 0.38 -11.77
CA ASN A 99 -14.47 0.67 -13.16
C ASN A 99 -15.16 2.03 -13.28
N MET A 100 -14.53 2.95 -14.01
CA MET A 100 -15.02 4.32 -14.21
C MET A 100 -14.81 4.75 -15.67
N ALA A 101 -15.79 5.43 -16.25
CA ALA A 101 -15.70 5.98 -17.60
C ALA A 101 -14.61 7.07 -17.71
N THR A 102 -14.16 7.34 -18.92
CA THR A 102 -13.21 8.42 -19.21
C THR A 102 -13.79 9.79 -18.81
N GLY A 103 -12.98 10.68 -18.25
CA GLY A 103 -13.43 12.02 -17.83
C GLY A 103 -14.21 12.09 -16.51
N THR A 104 -14.50 10.95 -15.84
CA THR A 104 -15.28 10.94 -14.59
C THR A 104 -14.48 11.24 -13.34
N GLY A 105 -13.14 11.45 -13.47
CA GLY A 105 -12.29 11.82 -12.35
C GLY A 105 -11.55 10.63 -11.71
N LYS A 106 -11.23 9.57 -12.45
CA LYS A 106 -10.47 8.39 -11.97
C LYS A 106 -9.26 8.76 -11.12
N THR A 107 -8.42 9.69 -11.60
CA THR A 107 -7.23 10.12 -10.87
C THR A 107 -7.57 10.76 -9.53
N ARG A 108 -8.62 11.58 -9.45
CA ARG A 108 -9.07 12.20 -8.18
C ARG A 108 -9.58 11.13 -7.21
N VAL A 109 -10.30 10.13 -7.68
CA VAL A 109 -10.74 9.00 -6.86
C VAL A 109 -9.54 8.23 -6.32
N ALA A 110 -8.56 7.91 -7.18
CA ALA A 110 -7.32 7.25 -6.75
C ALA A 110 -6.57 8.08 -5.68
N MET A 111 -6.42 9.40 -5.88
CA MET A 111 -5.77 10.28 -4.89
C MET A 111 -6.56 10.34 -3.57
N ALA A 112 -7.90 10.33 -3.61
CA ALA A 112 -8.72 10.33 -2.40
C ALA A 112 -8.63 9.00 -1.63
N ILE A 113 -8.53 7.87 -2.32
CA ILE A 113 -8.28 6.57 -1.68
C ILE A 113 -6.90 6.56 -1.02
N ILE A 114 -5.86 7.03 -1.73
CA ILE A 114 -4.50 7.16 -1.18
C ILE A 114 -4.50 8.07 0.06
N ASP A 115 -5.19 9.21 0.03
CA ASP A 115 -5.33 10.12 1.18
C ASP A 115 -5.96 9.42 2.39
N GLY A 116 -7.03 8.67 2.16
CA GLY A 116 -7.70 7.90 3.21
C GLY A 116 -6.81 6.82 3.83
N LEU A 117 -6.10 6.06 3.01
CA LEU A 117 -5.19 5.01 3.45
C LEU A 117 -3.95 5.56 4.19
N ILE A 118 -3.47 6.74 3.80
CA ILE A 118 -2.37 7.42 4.47
C ILE A 118 -2.81 7.97 5.83
N LYS A 119 -3.97 8.61 5.90
CA LYS A 119 -4.53 9.19 7.15
C LYS A 119 -4.88 8.13 8.19
N SER A 120 -5.20 6.93 7.73
CA SER A 120 -5.43 5.77 8.62
C SER A 120 -4.15 5.02 9.00
N ASP A 121 -2.97 5.51 8.57
CA ASP A 121 -1.70 4.77 8.72
C ASP A 121 -1.74 3.34 8.14
N TYR A 122 -2.65 3.11 7.18
CA TYR A 122 -2.81 1.82 6.53
C TYR A 122 -1.71 1.56 5.51
N VAL A 123 -1.22 2.62 4.84
CA VAL A 123 -0.09 2.58 3.91
C VAL A 123 0.91 3.70 4.21
N GLN A 124 2.20 3.44 3.97
CA GLN A 124 3.28 4.41 4.14
C GLN A 124 3.90 4.83 2.82
N LYS A 125 4.03 3.90 1.89
CA LYS A 125 4.57 4.12 0.55
C LYS A 125 3.54 3.70 -0.48
N VAL A 126 3.46 4.42 -1.58
CA VAL A 126 2.53 4.17 -2.68
C VAL A 126 3.30 4.04 -3.98
N LEU A 127 3.08 2.96 -4.70
CA LEU A 127 3.53 2.79 -6.07
C LEU A 127 2.34 2.99 -7.02
N PHE A 128 2.41 4.02 -7.83
CA PHE A 128 1.41 4.36 -8.84
C PHE A 128 1.90 3.92 -10.22
N VAL A 129 1.27 2.88 -10.77
CA VAL A 129 1.67 2.27 -12.02
C VAL A 129 0.73 2.70 -13.13
N VAL A 130 1.30 3.11 -14.27
CA VAL A 130 0.56 3.55 -15.45
C VAL A 130 1.05 2.82 -16.71
N ASP A 131 0.25 2.82 -17.77
CA ASP A 131 0.62 2.24 -19.06
C ASP A 131 1.51 3.18 -19.90
N ARG A 132 1.41 4.51 -19.69
CA ARG A 132 2.13 5.53 -20.48
C ARG A 132 2.77 6.59 -19.60
N ILE A 133 3.95 7.05 -19.99
CA ILE A 133 4.70 8.13 -19.33
C ILE A 133 3.85 9.40 -19.17
N SER A 134 3.08 9.78 -20.21
CA SER A 134 2.23 10.97 -20.14
C SER A 134 1.17 10.93 -19.03
N LEU A 135 0.65 9.73 -18.70
CA LEU A 135 -0.27 9.54 -17.58
C LEU A 135 0.46 9.61 -16.25
N GLY A 136 1.71 9.13 -16.17
CA GLY A 136 2.57 9.29 -15.00
C GLY A 136 2.82 10.77 -14.69
N ASN A 137 3.22 11.55 -15.68
CA ASN A 137 3.42 12.99 -15.53
C ASN A 137 2.14 13.72 -15.12
N GLN A 138 1.00 13.34 -15.70
CA GLN A 138 -0.30 13.90 -15.30
C GLN A 138 -0.64 13.55 -13.85
N ALA A 139 -0.42 12.31 -13.42
CA ALA A 139 -0.66 11.89 -12.05
C ALA A 139 0.27 12.62 -11.06
N LYS A 140 1.55 12.82 -11.43
CA LYS A 140 2.51 13.58 -10.65
C LYS A 140 2.06 15.03 -10.48
N GLU A 141 1.86 15.75 -11.60
CA GLU A 141 1.62 17.21 -11.57
C GLU A 141 0.20 17.54 -11.06
N LYS A 142 -0.83 16.89 -11.61
CA LYS A 142 -2.24 17.20 -11.30
C LYS A 142 -2.81 16.40 -10.14
N GLY A 143 -2.09 15.37 -9.69
CA GLY A 143 -2.47 14.50 -8.57
C GLY A 143 -1.58 14.71 -7.36
N PHE A 144 -0.42 14.06 -7.36
CA PHE A 144 0.45 14.02 -6.18
C PHE A 144 0.94 15.39 -5.72
N LYS A 145 1.54 16.21 -6.59
CA LYS A 145 2.00 17.55 -6.23
C LYS A 145 0.89 18.46 -5.74
N LYS A 146 -0.31 18.32 -6.33
CA LYS A 146 -1.46 19.14 -5.97
C LYS A 146 -2.05 18.78 -4.61
N PHE A 147 -2.17 17.50 -4.30
CA PHE A 147 -2.90 17.02 -3.11
C PHE A 147 -1.98 16.59 -1.96
N PHE A 148 -0.69 16.39 -2.24
CA PHE A 148 0.33 15.99 -1.27
C PHE A 148 1.63 16.80 -1.47
N PRO A 149 1.57 18.14 -1.39
CA PRO A 149 2.69 19.03 -1.77
C PRO A 149 3.96 18.77 -0.95
N ASP A 150 3.81 18.39 0.31
CA ASP A 150 4.93 18.19 1.24
C ASP A 150 5.50 16.76 1.20
N SER A 151 5.02 15.91 0.30
CA SER A 151 5.47 14.52 0.23
C SER A 151 6.42 14.29 -0.94
N PRO A 152 7.60 13.69 -0.72
CA PRO A 152 8.56 13.43 -1.77
C PRO A 152 8.03 12.39 -2.77
N ILE A 153 8.14 12.73 -4.06
CA ILE A 153 7.70 11.92 -5.20
C ILE A 153 8.94 11.49 -5.98
N CYS A 154 9.02 10.24 -6.37
CA CYS A 154 10.11 9.67 -7.16
C CYS A 154 9.55 9.04 -8.45
N GLU A 155 10.06 9.43 -9.59
CA GLU A 155 9.79 8.79 -10.88
C GLU A 155 10.82 7.70 -11.14
N LEU A 156 10.41 6.44 -11.05
CA LEU A 156 11.31 5.30 -11.24
C LEU A 156 11.91 5.24 -12.65
N ASN A 157 11.24 5.84 -13.64
CA ASN A 157 11.73 5.88 -15.02
C ASN A 157 12.98 6.75 -15.18
N GLU A 158 13.08 7.84 -14.43
CA GLU A 158 14.08 8.89 -14.59
C GLU A 158 15.08 8.89 -13.42
N GLU A 159 14.59 8.91 -12.21
CA GLU A 159 15.37 9.15 -10.99
C GLU A 159 15.91 7.85 -10.36
N GLY A 160 15.35 6.70 -10.73
CA GLY A 160 15.64 5.45 -10.04
C GLY A 160 14.89 5.33 -8.71
N TYR A 161 15.37 4.50 -7.78
CA TYR A 161 14.73 4.29 -6.48
C TYR A 161 15.30 5.25 -5.43
N SER A 162 14.44 5.88 -4.67
CA SER A 162 14.78 6.70 -3.51
C SER A 162 14.15 6.14 -2.23
N ASP A 163 14.94 5.86 -1.20
CA ASP A 163 14.41 5.34 0.07
C ASP A 163 13.57 6.38 0.83
N THR A 164 13.76 7.66 0.56
CA THR A 164 13.07 8.77 1.20
C THR A 164 11.72 9.10 0.57
N ALA A 165 11.49 8.66 -0.67
CA ALA A 165 10.23 8.94 -1.36
C ALA A 165 9.05 8.21 -0.71
N ARG A 166 7.92 8.90 -0.66
CA ARG A 166 6.63 8.34 -0.23
C ARG A 166 5.80 7.85 -1.39
N PHE A 167 5.87 8.58 -2.51
CA PHE A 167 5.16 8.26 -3.74
C PHE A 167 6.14 7.88 -4.84
N TYR A 168 5.87 6.78 -5.51
CA TYR A 168 6.62 6.30 -6.66
C TYR A 168 5.68 6.24 -7.85
N VAL A 169 6.11 6.79 -8.97
CA VAL A 169 5.38 6.72 -10.24
C VAL A 169 6.22 5.94 -11.23
N SER A 170 5.61 4.98 -11.90
CA SER A 170 6.29 4.12 -12.86
C SER A 170 5.37 3.67 -13.99
N THR A 171 5.95 3.30 -15.11
CA THR A 171 5.24 2.53 -16.14
C THR A 171 5.41 1.03 -15.89
N VAL A 172 4.47 0.23 -16.42
CA VAL A 172 4.59 -1.24 -16.40
C VAL A 172 5.90 -1.70 -17.05
N GLN A 173 6.26 -1.08 -18.18
CA GLN A 173 7.49 -1.42 -18.92
C GLN A 173 8.74 -1.19 -18.07
N THR A 174 8.80 -0.11 -17.29
CA THR A 174 9.94 0.17 -16.41
C THR A 174 10.04 -0.86 -15.29
N LEU A 175 8.92 -1.24 -14.68
CA LEU A 175 8.90 -2.25 -13.62
C LEU A 175 9.30 -3.63 -14.11
N MET A 176 8.94 -3.98 -15.33
CA MET A 176 9.19 -5.30 -15.94
C MET A 176 10.51 -5.37 -16.72
N SER A 177 11.26 -4.27 -16.87
CA SER A 177 12.49 -4.25 -17.67
C SER A 177 13.65 -5.00 -16.97
N PRO A 178 14.21 -6.06 -17.57
CA PRO A 178 15.32 -6.81 -16.99
C PRO A 178 16.68 -6.11 -17.14
N GLN A 179 16.78 -5.09 -18.00
CA GLN A 179 18.06 -4.55 -18.49
C GLN A 179 18.66 -3.37 -17.70
N LYS A 180 18.08 -2.99 -16.57
CA LYS A 180 18.63 -1.89 -15.74
C LYS A 180 18.74 -2.35 -14.29
N PRO A 181 19.65 -1.79 -13.47
CA PRO A 181 19.69 -2.06 -12.03
C PRO A 181 18.35 -1.78 -11.33
N ARG A 182 17.38 -1.32 -12.08
CA ARG A 182 15.98 -1.06 -11.77
C ARG A 182 15.08 -2.32 -11.75
N GLY A 183 15.48 -3.43 -12.35
CA GLY A 183 14.74 -4.70 -12.38
C GLY A 183 14.47 -5.33 -11.01
N LYS A 184 15.03 -4.76 -9.94
CA LYS A 184 14.76 -5.13 -8.55
C LYS A 184 13.73 -4.25 -7.85
N PHE A 185 13.05 -3.34 -8.56
CA PHE A 185 12.08 -2.46 -7.89
C PHE A 185 10.88 -3.20 -7.33
N TYR A 186 10.36 -4.21 -8.02
CA TYR A 186 9.28 -5.03 -7.48
C TYR A 186 9.71 -5.80 -6.22
N GLU A 187 10.99 -6.16 -6.07
CA GLU A 187 11.51 -6.80 -4.86
C GLU A 187 11.45 -5.87 -3.65
N LYS A 188 11.58 -4.55 -3.86
CA LYS A 188 11.50 -3.53 -2.79
C LYS A 188 10.07 -3.17 -2.38
N PHE A 189 9.09 -3.45 -3.25
CA PHE A 189 7.67 -3.21 -2.98
C PHE A 189 6.89 -4.48 -2.65
N GLY A 190 7.46 -5.65 -2.89
CA GLY A 190 6.80 -6.96 -2.79
C GLY A 190 7.00 -7.72 -1.49
N THR A 191 7.63 -7.12 -0.47
CA THR A 191 7.81 -7.73 0.86
C THR A 191 6.75 -7.30 1.84
#